data_767ccc8b3304449c7641d8b6c4182750
#
_entry.id   767ccc8b3304449c7641d8b6c4182750
#
_cell.length_a   1.000
_cell.length_b   1.000
_cell.length_c   1.000
_cell.angle_alpha   90.00
_cell.angle_beta   90.00
_cell.angle_gamma   90.00
#
_symmetry.space_group_name_H-M   'P 1'
#
loop_
_entity.id
_entity.type
_entity.pdbx_description
1 polymer ?
#
loop_
_entity_poly.entity_id
_entity_poly.type
_entity_poly.pdbx_seq_one_letter_code
_entity_poly.pdbx_strand_id
1 'polypeptide(L)'
;MSDAPEFDRAPGARTAYVTLVTNRDYVLGASALLRSLRRTGTQADLVVLFTPGVDAPDLKLLEPFRPRLGRCERLPTSKAFNERHERGRLHKAAPFTKGGKPAFHTPLDNFVKLRLWQLTEYERVVFVDADALVLKNCDKLFAYPEFCAAPNVYEGLQDFHRMNSGVFTARPDEATFSAMLAELDRPDAFWRRTDQTFLESYFPDWHGLPVYCNMLQYVWFNLPELWDWRQIRILHYQYEKPWESGHDKVERLRPLIELWQAFATGEGIPEDIAGLPGPEPCKELQGA
;
A
#
# COMPACT_ATOMS: atom_id res chain seq x y z
N MET A 1 8.37 -11.49 24.06
CA MET A 1 7.37 -10.42 23.88
C MET A 1 7.69 -9.77 22.55
N SER A 2 6.73 -9.69 21.63
CA SER A 2 6.97 -8.96 20.39
C SER A 2 6.89 -7.48 20.73
N ASP A 3 7.96 -6.74 20.42
CA ASP A 3 8.01 -5.31 20.70
C ASP A 3 6.92 -4.61 19.87
N ALA A 4 5.90 -4.08 20.55
CA ALA A 4 4.86 -3.30 19.88
C ALA A 4 5.47 -2.01 19.30
N PRO A 5 4.83 -1.38 18.30
CA PRO A 5 5.29 -0.10 17.77
C PRO A 5 5.45 0.96 18.85
N GLU A 6 6.59 1.67 18.84
CA GLU A 6 6.83 2.80 19.74
C GLU A 6 6.37 4.10 19.07
N PHE A 7 5.44 4.81 19.70
CA PHE A 7 4.83 6.01 19.14
C PHE A 7 5.33 7.29 19.79
N ASP A 8 5.42 8.34 18.97
CA ASP A 8 5.79 9.70 19.36
C ASP A 8 4.70 10.42 20.17
N ARG A 9 3.42 9.98 20.07
CA ARG A 9 2.26 10.56 20.77
C ARG A 9 1.08 9.60 20.88
N ALA A 10 0.11 9.96 21.75
CA ALA A 10 -1.15 9.27 21.88
C ALA A 10 -2.06 9.43 20.65
N PRO A 11 -3.04 8.52 20.44
CA PRO A 11 -4.05 8.64 19.39
C PRO A 11 -4.94 9.88 19.61
N GLY A 12 -5.38 10.48 18.51
CA GLY A 12 -6.32 11.60 18.51
C GLY A 12 -7.73 11.22 18.08
N ALA A 13 -7.90 10.06 17.46
CA ALA A 13 -9.18 9.55 16.96
C ALA A 13 -9.33 8.06 17.25
N ARG A 14 -10.55 7.51 17.04
CA ARG A 14 -10.86 6.08 17.23
C ARG A 14 -10.52 5.23 15.99
N THR A 15 -10.27 5.88 14.86
CA THR A 15 -9.94 5.26 13.56
C THR A 15 -8.69 5.86 12.99
N ALA A 16 -7.93 5.09 12.20
CA ALA A 16 -6.72 5.57 11.57
C ALA A 16 -6.52 5.03 10.16
N TYR A 17 -5.98 5.89 9.28
CA TYR A 17 -5.26 5.43 8.10
C TYR A 17 -3.83 5.10 8.49
N VAL A 18 -3.39 3.90 8.13
CA VAL A 18 -2.06 3.40 8.48
C VAL A 18 -1.26 3.16 7.20
N THR A 19 -0.02 3.61 7.17
CA THR A 19 0.93 3.28 6.11
C THR A 19 2.25 2.81 6.70
N LEU A 20 3.09 2.20 5.87
CA LEU A 20 4.42 1.71 6.26
C LEU A 20 5.48 2.31 5.35
N VAL A 21 6.55 2.83 5.95
CA VAL A 21 7.75 3.28 5.24
C VAL A 21 8.98 2.51 5.73
N THR A 22 9.79 2.03 4.79
CA THR A 22 10.95 1.16 5.08
C THR A 22 12.28 1.80 4.69
N ASN A 23 12.23 2.92 3.96
CA ASN A 23 13.39 3.69 3.52
C ASN A 23 12.95 5.10 3.08
N ARG A 24 13.94 5.96 2.75
CA ARG A 24 13.73 7.35 2.35
C ARG A 24 12.76 7.53 1.19
N ASP A 25 12.85 6.69 0.16
CA ASP A 25 12.04 6.87 -1.04
C ASP A 25 10.56 6.63 -0.74
N TYR A 26 10.24 5.65 0.12
CA TYR A 26 8.88 5.45 0.61
C TYR A 26 8.41 6.56 1.55
N VAL A 27 9.32 7.32 2.21
CA VAL A 27 8.93 8.53 2.94
C VAL A 27 8.44 9.61 1.98
N LEU A 28 9.07 9.77 0.79
CA LEU A 28 8.55 10.66 -0.26
C LEU A 28 7.15 10.22 -0.71
N GLY A 29 6.95 8.92 -0.94
CA GLY A 29 5.63 8.36 -1.24
C GLY A 29 4.62 8.69 -0.15
N ALA A 30 4.94 8.42 1.11
CA ALA A 30 4.08 8.70 2.25
C ALA A 30 3.75 10.20 2.36
N SER A 31 4.65 11.12 2.03
CA SER A 31 4.35 12.55 2.06
C SER A 31 3.25 12.94 1.07
N ALA A 32 3.28 12.38 -0.14
CA ALA A 32 2.22 12.58 -1.14
C ALA A 32 0.89 11.93 -0.69
N LEU A 33 0.95 10.71 -0.15
CA LEU A 33 -0.22 10.02 0.42
C LEU A 33 -0.85 10.83 1.54
N LEU A 34 -0.07 11.28 2.53
CA LEU A 34 -0.59 12.05 3.67
C LEU A 34 -1.21 13.38 3.23
N ARG A 35 -0.59 14.07 2.26
CA ARG A 35 -1.17 15.28 1.66
C ARG A 35 -2.51 14.97 1.00
N SER A 36 -2.59 13.89 0.24
CA SER A 36 -3.82 13.48 -0.41
C SER A 36 -4.92 13.17 0.61
N LEU A 37 -4.61 12.42 1.67
CA LEU A 37 -5.53 12.15 2.77
C LEU A 37 -6.03 13.42 3.45
N ARG A 38 -5.14 14.37 3.81
CA ARG A 38 -5.54 15.64 4.42
C ARG A 38 -6.50 16.44 3.53
N ARG A 39 -6.29 16.42 2.21
CA ARG A 39 -7.21 17.09 1.25
C ARG A 39 -8.61 16.49 1.23
N THR A 40 -8.79 15.23 1.59
CA THR A 40 -10.12 14.61 1.65
C THR A 40 -10.96 15.07 2.84
N GLY A 41 -10.38 15.81 3.78
CA GLY A 41 -11.05 16.29 4.99
C GLY A 41 -11.27 15.20 6.04
N THR A 42 -10.59 14.05 5.94
CA THR A 42 -10.69 12.97 6.96
C THR A 42 -10.36 13.48 8.35
N GLN A 43 -11.13 13.01 9.34
CA GLN A 43 -10.89 13.25 10.76
C GLN A 43 -10.17 12.06 11.45
N ALA A 44 -9.92 10.99 10.71
CA ALA A 44 -9.16 9.86 11.21
C ALA A 44 -7.69 10.26 11.47
N ASP A 45 -7.05 9.58 12.40
CA ASP A 45 -5.61 9.71 12.58
C ASP A 45 -4.87 9.24 11.32
N LEU A 46 -3.74 9.88 11.04
CA LEU A 46 -2.79 9.41 10.05
C LEU A 46 -1.61 8.78 10.80
N VAL A 47 -1.40 7.49 10.59
CA VAL A 47 -0.35 6.72 11.27
C VAL A 47 0.67 6.29 10.24
N VAL A 48 1.95 6.57 10.50
CA VAL A 48 3.07 6.09 9.70
C VAL A 48 3.92 5.15 10.56
N LEU A 49 3.88 3.87 10.25
CA LEU A 49 4.81 2.90 10.77
C LEU A 49 6.12 3.02 10.00
N PHE A 50 7.25 2.98 10.68
CA PHE A 50 8.55 3.05 10.03
C PHE A 50 9.56 2.08 10.63
N THR A 51 10.41 1.52 9.77
CA THR A 51 11.47 0.59 10.17
C THR A 51 12.78 1.34 10.45
N PRO A 52 13.77 0.70 11.10
CA PRO A 52 15.09 1.29 11.33
C PRO A 52 15.84 1.72 10.06
N GLY A 53 15.38 1.33 8.87
CA GLY A 53 15.94 1.80 7.60
C GLY A 53 15.56 3.23 7.21
N VAL A 54 14.76 3.92 8.04
CA VAL A 54 14.33 5.32 7.83
C VAL A 54 15.02 6.21 8.86
N ASP A 55 15.76 7.20 8.38
CA ASP A 55 16.48 8.13 9.23
C ASP A 55 15.56 9.26 9.74
N ALA A 56 15.86 9.78 10.95
CA ALA A 56 15.08 10.86 11.56
C ALA A 56 14.99 12.14 10.68
N PRO A 57 16.03 12.57 9.93
CA PRO A 57 15.90 13.68 8.99
C PRO A 57 14.85 13.47 7.90
N ASP A 58 14.70 12.23 7.40
CA ASP A 58 13.72 11.93 6.36
C ASP A 58 12.29 12.03 6.89
N LEU A 59 12.05 11.62 8.13
CA LEU A 59 10.73 11.74 8.78
C LEU A 59 10.23 13.17 8.91
N LYS A 60 11.13 14.18 8.90
CA LYS A 60 10.73 15.60 8.91
C LYS A 60 9.86 15.99 7.71
N LEU A 61 9.99 15.30 6.59
CA LEU A 61 9.12 15.51 5.41
C LEU A 61 7.64 15.26 5.72
N LEU A 62 7.35 14.50 6.75
CA LEU A 62 5.99 14.14 7.16
C LEU A 62 5.39 15.11 8.19
N GLU A 63 6.20 15.93 8.88
CA GLU A 63 5.77 16.85 9.95
C GLU A 63 4.60 17.77 9.54
N PRO A 64 4.56 18.33 8.30
CA PRO A 64 3.45 19.22 7.89
C PRO A 64 2.08 18.55 7.95
N PHE A 65 2.02 17.23 7.85
CA PHE A 65 0.78 16.45 7.85
C PHE A 65 0.40 15.96 9.25
N ARG A 66 1.28 16.15 10.24
CA ARG A 66 1.09 15.74 11.63
C ARG A 66 0.65 14.27 11.76
N PRO A 67 1.34 13.31 11.13
CA PRO A 67 1.04 11.91 11.38
C PRO A 67 1.49 11.51 12.76
N ARG A 68 0.92 10.45 13.29
CA ARG A 68 1.45 9.74 14.44
C ARG A 68 2.53 8.77 13.93
N LEU A 69 3.75 8.92 14.40
CA LEU A 69 4.90 8.13 13.94
C LEU A 69 5.12 6.93 14.88
N GLY A 70 5.09 5.71 14.32
CA GLY A 70 5.31 4.46 15.06
C GLY A 70 6.58 3.76 14.59
N ARG A 71 7.62 3.72 15.43
CA ARG A 71 8.82 2.94 15.15
C ARG A 71 8.55 1.46 15.33
N CYS A 72 8.92 0.68 14.33
CA CYS A 72 8.70 -0.75 14.28
C CYS A 72 9.97 -1.52 13.97
N GLU A 73 10.31 -2.50 14.79
CA GLU A 73 11.30 -3.50 14.42
C GLU A 73 10.69 -4.57 13.51
N ARG A 74 11.53 -5.28 12.74
CA ARG A 74 11.10 -6.44 11.97
C ARG A 74 10.41 -7.46 12.86
N LEU A 75 9.55 -8.28 12.25
CA LEU A 75 8.88 -9.35 12.98
C LEU A 75 9.92 -10.38 13.48
N PRO A 76 9.75 -10.94 14.69
CA PRO A 76 10.65 -11.92 15.28
C PRO A 76 10.42 -13.32 14.65
N THR A 77 10.74 -13.46 13.38
CA THR A 77 10.60 -14.69 12.60
C THR A 77 11.87 -15.56 12.71
N SER A 78 11.72 -16.86 12.45
CA SER A 78 12.83 -17.80 12.51
C SER A 78 13.91 -17.52 11.46
N LYS A 79 15.12 -18.03 11.70
CA LYS A 79 16.20 -18.01 10.69
C LYS A 79 15.75 -18.65 9.37
N ALA A 80 15.02 -19.76 9.45
CA ALA A 80 14.52 -20.47 8.25
C ALA A 80 13.53 -19.61 7.45
N PHE A 81 12.64 -18.87 8.13
CA PHE A 81 11.76 -17.89 7.48
C PHE A 81 12.57 -16.79 6.80
N ASN A 82 13.51 -16.18 7.51
CA ASN A 82 14.32 -15.10 6.98
C ASN A 82 15.13 -15.52 5.74
N GLU A 83 15.74 -16.73 5.77
CA GLU A 83 16.45 -17.27 4.62
C GLU A 83 15.55 -17.54 3.42
N ARG A 84 14.30 -18.02 3.64
CA ARG A 84 13.32 -18.23 2.55
C ARG A 84 12.89 -16.91 1.89
N HIS A 85 12.81 -15.83 2.68
CA HIS A 85 12.36 -14.51 2.23
C HIS A 85 13.51 -13.56 1.89
N GLU A 86 14.75 -14.06 1.96
CA GLU A 86 15.91 -13.27 1.54
C GLU A 86 15.75 -12.84 0.07
N ARG A 87 16.01 -11.57 -0.21
CA ARG A 87 15.82 -10.95 -1.52
C ARG A 87 16.42 -11.79 -2.67
N GLY A 88 17.66 -12.25 -2.52
CA GLY A 88 18.36 -13.02 -3.55
C GLY A 88 17.65 -14.32 -3.92
N ARG A 89 17.00 -14.97 -2.97
CA ARG A 89 16.25 -16.22 -3.19
C ARG A 89 14.86 -15.95 -3.77
N LEU A 90 14.17 -14.94 -3.27
CA LEU A 90 12.84 -14.54 -3.75
C LEU A 90 12.85 -14.13 -5.21
N HIS A 91 13.84 -13.34 -5.63
CA HIS A 91 13.93 -12.89 -7.01
C HIS A 91 14.33 -13.99 -8.00
N LYS A 92 15.06 -15.01 -7.55
CA LYS A 92 15.37 -16.20 -8.39
C LYS A 92 14.16 -17.12 -8.56
N ALA A 93 13.28 -17.18 -7.56
CA ALA A 93 12.15 -18.12 -7.52
C ALA A 93 10.85 -17.56 -8.08
N ALA A 94 10.76 -16.25 -8.34
CA ALA A 94 9.53 -15.60 -8.78
C ALA A 94 9.60 -15.24 -10.27
N PRO A 95 9.03 -16.06 -11.17
CA PRO A 95 9.01 -15.78 -12.62
C PRO A 95 8.13 -14.57 -13.00
N PHE A 96 7.46 -13.92 -12.03
CA PHE A 96 6.46 -12.89 -12.26
C PHE A 96 6.92 -11.46 -11.92
N THR A 97 8.15 -11.25 -11.48
CA THR A 97 8.68 -9.89 -11.34
C THR A 97 9.14 -9.40 -12.69
N LYS A 98 8.23 -8.87 -13.48
CA LYS A 98 8.58 -8.04 -14.64
C LYS A 98 9.15 -6.73 -14.11
N GLY A 99 10.41 -6.48 -14.41
CA GLY A 99 11.15 -5.31 -13.97
C GLY A 99 12.06 -5.57 -12.76
N GLY A 100 13.21 -4.88 -12.75
CA GLY A 100 14.15 -4.92 -11.63
C GLY A 100 13.55 -4.22 -10.42
N LYS A 101 13.24 -4.97 -9.35
CA LYS A 101 12.87 -4.31 -8.09
C LYS A 101 14.04 -3.49 -7.56
N PRO A 102 13.81 -2.28 -7.03
CA PRO A 102 14.85 -1.42 -6.49
C PRO A 102 15.77 -2.17 -5.53
N ALA A 103 17.06 -1.79 -5.50
CA ALA A 103 18.07 -2.47 -4.68
C ALA A 103 17.73 -2.46 -3.18
N PHE A 104 17.01 -1.45 -2.72
CA PHE A 104 16.59 -1.26 -1.34
C PHE A 104 15.33 -2.05 -0.94
N HIS A 105 14.61 -2.68 -1.88
CA HIS A 105 13.43 -3.47 -1.53
C HIS A 105 13.83 -4.74 -0.76
N THR A 106 13.44 -4.80 0.50
CA THR A 106 13.64 -5.97 1.34
C THR A 106 12.28 -6.62 1.62
N PRO A 107 12.02 -7.82 1.09
CA PRO A 107 10.73 -8.50 1.29
C PRO A 107 10.33 -8.67 2.76
N LEU A 108 11.31 -8.83 3.65
CA LEU A 108 11.10 -8.98 5.09
C LEU A 108 10.48 -7.72 5.72
N ASP A 109 10.82 -6.53 5.21
CA ASP A 109 10.29 -5.29 5.75
C ASP A 109 8.80 -5.09 5.43
N ASN A 110 8.30 -5.70 4.34
CA ASN A 110 6.89 -5.62 3.99
C ASN A 110 5.99 -6.33 5.02
N PHE A 111 6.50 -7.38 5.69
CA PHE A 111 5.74 -8.06 6.73
C PHE A 111 5.55 -7.20 7.99
N VAL A 112 6.32 -6.11 8.16
CA VAL A 112 6.14 -5.17 9.27
C VAL A 112 4.74 -4.54 9.25
N LYS A 113 4.06 -4.48 8.10
CA LYS A 113 2.66 -4.03 8.02
C LYS A 113 1.72 -4.83 8.95
N LEU A 114 2.04 -6.09 9.29
CA LEU A 114 1.23 -6.88 10.22
C LEU A 114 1.21 -6.28 11.64
N ARG A 115 2.16 -5.41 12.00
CA ARG A 115 2.13 -4.69 13.28
C ARG A 115 0.96 -3.73 13.42
N LEU A 116 0.23 -3.44 12.34
CA LEU A 116 -1.00 -2.66 12.44
C LEU A 116 -2.05 -3.32 13.35
N TRP A 117 -2.02 -4.67 13.48
CA TRP A 117 -2.91 -5.36 14.43
C TRP A 117 -2.54 -5.14 15.90
N GLN A 118 -1.35 -4.61 16.20
CA GLN A 118 -0.94 -4.19 17.54
C GLN A 118 -1.42 -2.77 17.92
N LEU A 119 -2.07 -2.04 17.00
CA LEU A 119 -2.62 -0.69 17.24
C LEU A 119 -3.96 -0.75 17.97
N THR A 120 -4.03 -1.49 19.05
CA THR A 120 -5.28 -1.83 19.78
C THR A 120 -6.01 -0.63 20.39
N GLU A 121 -5.37 0.53 20.40
CA GLU A 121 -6.00 1.82 20.74
C GLU A 121 -6.98 2.33 19.68
N TYR A 122 -6.92 1.78 18.44
CA TYR A 122 -7.88 2.09 17.39
C TYR A 122 -8.94 1.00 17.24
N GLU A 123 -10.19 1.39 17.03
CA GLU A 123 -11.29 0.45 16.79
C GLU A 123 -11.26 -0.14 15.39
N ARG A 124 -10.83 0.66 14.43
CA ARG A 124 -10.72 0.31 13.01
C ARG A 124 -9.54 1.03 12.38
N VAL A 125 -8.87 0.36 11.49
CA VAL A 125 -7.82 0.94 10.66
C VAL A 125 -8.03 0.60 9.18
N VAL A 126 -7.59 1.50 8.33
CA VAL A 126 -7.47 1.26 6.89
C VAL A 126 -5.99 1.38 6.54
N PHE A 127 -5.42 0.28 6.08
CA PHE A 127 -4.05 0.30 5.57
C PHE A 127 -4.04 0.82 4.13
N VAL A 128 -3.06 1.67 3.82
CA VAL A 128 -2.81 2.18 2.47
C VAL A 128 -1.30 2.17 2.23
N ASP A 129 -0.83 1.49 1.19
CA ASP A 129 0.58 1.49 0.83
C ASP A 129 1.08 2.93 0.55
N ALA A 130 2.34 3.21 0.93
CA ALA A 130 2.93 4.55 0.85
C ALA A 130 3.07 5.09 -0.58
N ASP A 131 2.97 4.23 -1.58
CA ASP A 131 2.99 4.55 -3.00
C ASP A 131 1.58 4.70 -3.59
N ALA A 132 0.64 5.20 -2.79
CA ALA A 132 -0.73 5.48 -3.22
C ALA A 132 -1.12 6.96 -3.01
N LEU A 133 -2.17 7.40 -3.72
CA LEU A 133 -2.85 8.69 -3.51
C LEU A 133 -4.32 8.45 -3.20
N VAL A 134 -4.84 9.07 -2.15
CA VAL A 134 -6.26 9.06 -1.82
C VAL A 134 -6.92 10.29 -2.45
N LEU A 135 -7.62 10.07 -3.55
CA LEU A 135 -8.21 11.15 -4.35
C LEU A 135 -9.60 11.58 -3.87
N LYS A 136 -10.28 10.73 -3.11
CA LYS A 136 -11.62 10.99 -2.53
C LYS A 136 -11.71 10.43 -1.13
N ASN A 137 -12.52 11.07 -0.28
CA ASN A 137 -12.74 10.58 1.07
C ASN A 137 -13.19 9.12 1.09
N CYS A 138 -12.50 8.29 1.86
CA CYS A 138 -12.73 6.87 2.03
C CYS A 138 -13.10 6.48 3.47
N ASP A 139 -13.49 7.43 4.33
CA ASP A 139 -13.78 7.16 5.74
C ASP A 139 -14.89 6.12 5.95
N LYS A 140 -15.75 5.92 4.94
CA LYS A 140 -16.74 4.84 4.96
C LYS A 140 -16.12 3.43 5.11
N LEU A 141 -14.83 3.26 4.74
CA LEU A 141 -14.13 1.99 4.87
C LEU A 141 -13.97 1.57 6.34
N PHE A 142 -13.96 2.52 7.29
CA PHE A 142 -13.93 2.19 8.71
C PHE A 142 -15.21 1.49 9.22
N ALA A 143 -16.30 1.58 8.47
CA ALA A 143 -17.54 0.86 8.79
C ALA A 143 -17.59 -0.55 8.18
N TYR A 144 -16.61 -0.92 7.35
CA TYR A 144 -16.58 -2.24 6.71
C TYR A 144 -16.03 -3.29 7.69
N PRO A 145 -16.43 -4.57 7.52
CA PRO A 145 -15.89 -5.65 8.35
C PRO A 145 -14.39 -5.84 8.14
N GLU A 146 -13.74 -6.53 9.04
CA GLU A 146 -12.45 -7.14 8.82
C GLU A 146 -12.69 -8.47 8.05
N PHE A 147 -12.00 -8.81 7.07
CA PHE A 147 -10.96 -8.20 6.28
C PHE A 147 -11.52 -7.86 4.89
N CYS A 148 -11.41 -6.62 4.48
CA CYS A 148 -11.81 -6.20 3.13
C CYS A 148 -10.58 -5.72 2.36
N ALA A 149 -10.43 -6.14 1.10
CA ALA A 149 -9.38 -5.68 0.20
C ALA A 149 -9.91 -5.57 -1.24
N ALA A 150 -9.27 -4.77 -2.08
CA ALA A 150 -9.65 -4.69 -3.49
C ALA A 150 -9.07 -5.86 -4.29
N PRO A 151 -9.72 -6.27 -5.40
CA PRO A 151 -9.19 -7.32 -6.26
C PRO A 151 -7.86 -6.91 -6.91
N ASN A 152 -7.02 -7.90 -7.21
CA ASN A 152 -5.70 -7.73 -7.81
C ASN A 152 -5.80 -7.64 -9.34
N VAL A 153 -6.19 -6.47 -9.87
CA VAL A 153 -6.43 -6.24 -11.30
C VAL A 153 -5.40 -5.26 -11.84
N TYR A 154 -4.51 -5.69 -12.75
CA TYR A 154 -3.53 -4.80 -13.38
C TYR A 154 -3.10 -5.18 -14.81
N GLU A 155 -2.96 -6.46 -15.15
CA GLU A 155 -2.64 -6.90 -16.53
C GLU A 155 -3.87 -7.46 -17.27
N GLY A 156 -4.87 -7.90 -16.51
CA GLY A 156 -6.10 -8.51 -17.00
C GLY A 156 -6.99 -8.90 -15.83
N LEU A 157 -8.10 -9.56 -16.12
CA LEU A 157 -9.10 -9.96 -15.11
C LEU A 157 -8.86 -11.36 -14.52
N GLN A 158 -7.84 -12.08 -14.97
CA GLN A 158 -7.57 -13.46 -14.53
C GLN A 158 -7.26 -13.57 -13.03
N ASP A 159 -6.69 -12.53 -12.43
CA ASP A 159 -6.39 -12.47 -11.00
C ASP A 159 -7.46 -11.72 -10.18
N PHE A 160 -8.64 -11.48 -10.76
CA PHE A 160 -9.74 -10.75 -10.10
C PHE A 160 -10.22 -11.46 -8.81
N HIS A 161 -10.10 -12.78 -8.75
CA HIS A 161 -10.44 -13.59 -7.58
C HIS A 161 -9.42 -13.48 -6.45
N ARG A 162 -8.30 -12.80 -6.67
CA ARG A 162 -7.24 -12.58 -5.70
C ARG A 162 -7.30 -11.14 -5.17
N MET A 163 -6.86 -10.94 -3.93
CA MET A 163 -6.78 -9.61 -3.35
C MET A 163 -5.45 -8.93 -3.64
N ASN A 164 -5.44 -7.60 -3.53
CA ASN A 164 -4.23 -6.78 -3.47
C ASN A 164 -4.11 -6.14 -2.07
N SER A 165 -2.96 -6.32 -1.42
CA SER A 165 -2.70 -5.87 -0.05
C SER A 165 -2.30 -4.39 0.07
N GLY A 166 -2.37 -3.63 -1.01
CA GLY A 166 -2.05 -2.19 -0.98
C GLY A 166 -3.11 -1.33 -0.29
N VAL A 167 -4.36 -1.81 -0.23
CA VAL A 167 -5.45 -1.19 0.55
C VAL A 167 -6.31 -2.28 1.17
N PHE A 168 -6.44 -2.24 2.48
CA PHE A 168 -7.34 -3.15 3.21
C PHE A 168 -7.84 -2.57 4.52
N THR A 169 -8.95 -3.13 5.02
CA THR A 169 -9.53 -2.79 6.32
C THR A 169 -9.12 -3.82 7.36
N ALA A 170 -8.81 -3.37 8.58
CA ALA A 170 -8.49 -4.26 9.68
C ALA A 170 -9.06 -3.76 11.01
N ARG A 171 -9.23 -4.71 11.94
CA ARG A 171 -9.55 -4.44 13.33
C ARG A 171 -8.33 -4.83 14.17
N PRO A 172 -7.60 -3.86 14.75
CA PRO A 172 -6.47 -4.17 15.60
C PRO A 172 -6.86 -5.05 16.78
N ASP A 173 -6.09 -6.14 16.98
CA ASP A 173 -6.29 -7.10 18.06
C ASP A 173 -5.00 -7.90 18.29
N GLU A 174 -4.49 -7.90 19.51
CA GLU A 174 -3.21 -8.52 19.85
C GLU A 174 -3.25 -10.06 19.73
N ALA A 175 -4.44 -10.67 19.95
CA ALA A 175 -4.58 -12.12 19.75
C ALA A 175 -4.48 -12.49 18.27
N THR A 176 -5.10 -11.69 17.41
CA THR A 176 -4.98 -11.84 15.94
C THR A 176 -3.53 -11.64 15.48
N PHE A 177 -2.82 -10.61 15.98
CA PHE A 177 -1.40 -10.42 15.67
C PHE A 177 -0.55 -11.63 16.07
N SER A 178 -0.74 -12.12 17.31
CA SER A 178 0.00 -13.29 17.82
C SER A 178 -0.28 -14.55 16.99
N ALA A 179 -1.53 -14.77 16.59
CA ALA A 179 -1.91 -15.87 15.72
C ALA A 179 -1.29 -15.76 14.32
N MET A 180 -1.30 -14.56 13.73
CA MET A 180 -0.61 -14.28 12.46
C MET A 180 0.88 -14.57 12.53
N LEU A 181 1.54 -14.15 13.60
CA LEU A 181 2.97 -14.34 13.78
C LEU A 181 3.32 -15.84 13.88
N ALA A 182 2.50 -16.63 14.60
CA ALA A 182 2.67 -18.06 14.70
C ALA A 182 2.45 -18.77 13.37
N GLU A 183 1.45 -18.33 12.59
CA GLU A 183 1.14 -18.91 11.27
C GLU A 183 2.18 -18.52 10.22
N LEU A 184 2.65 -17.27 10.23
CA LEU A 184 3.62 -16.74 9.27
C LEU A 184 4.89 -17.59 9.19
N ASP A 185 5.37 -18.07 10.32
CA ASP A 185 6.64 -18.80 10.41
C ASP A 185 6.51 -20.30 10.09
N ARG A 186 5.29 -20.81 9.93
CA ARG A 186 5.07 -22.21 9.54
C ARG A 186 5.58 -22.46 8.12
N PRO A 187 6.28 -23.56 7.87
CA PRO A 187 6.59 -24.01 6.50
C PRO A 187 5.30 -24.13 5.67
N ASP A 188 5.35 -23.62 4.44
CA ASP A 188 4.27 -23.73 3.47
C ASP A 188 2.93 -23.05 3.86
N ALA A 189 2.94 -22.16 4.87
CA ALA A 189 1.75 -21.42 5.28
C ALA A 189 1.15 -20.57 4.12
N PHE A 190 1.99 -20.15 3.17
CA PHE A 190 1.58 -19.40 1.98
C PHE A 190 2.59 -19.60 0.83
N TRP A 191 2.09 -19.50 -0.41
CA TRP A 191 2.83 -20.03 -1.56
C TRP A 191 3.81 -19.06 -2.27
N ARG A 192 3.55 -17.73 -2.26
CA ARG A 192 4.38 -16.74 -2.98
C ARG A 192 5.38 -15.95 -2.12
N ARG A 193 5.47 -16.24 -0.85
CA ARG A 193 6.43 -15.60 0.07
C ARG A 193 6.34 -14.06 0.11
N THR A 194 5.13 -13.49 0.00
CA THR A 194 4.87 -12.05 0.14
C THR A 194 3.84 -11.81 1.24
N ASP A 195 3.81 -10.59 1.78
CA ASP A 195 2.78 -10.15 2.71
C ASP A 195 1.36 -10.30 2.14
N GLN A 196 1.17 -9.99 0.85
CA GLN A 196 -0.10 -10.15 0.17
C GLN A 196 -0.58 -11.60 0.19
N THR A 197 0.27 -12.54 -0.21
CA THR A 197 -0.11 -13.96 -0.25
C THR A 197 -0.27 -14.56 1.13
N PHE A 198 0.43 -14.03 2.12
CA PHE A 198 0.19 -14.39 3.51
C PHE A 198 -1.20 -13.93 3.98
N LEU A 199 -1.54 -12.66 3.78
CA LEU A 199 -2.85 -12.12 4.17
C LEU A 199 -4.00 -12.82 3.44
N GLU A 200 -3.84 -13.12 2.14
CA GLU A 200 -4.81 -13.88 1.36
C GLU A 200 -5.03 -15.29 1.90
N SER A 201 -3.96 -15.94 2.38
CA SER A 201 -4.03 -17.27 3.01
C SER A 201 -4.62 -17.22 4.42
N TYR A 202 -4.31 -16.17 5.18
CA TYR A 202 -4.77 -16.01 6.56
C TYR A 202 -6.25 -15.60 6.63
N PHE A 203 -6.72 -14.81 5.67
CA PHE A 203 -8.11 -14.38 5.51
C PHE A 203 -8.72 -14.96 4.23
N PRO A 204 -8.99 -16.29 4.15
CA PRO A 204 -9.47 -16.91 2.91
C PRO A 204 -10.85 -16.40 2.48
N ASP A 205 -11.66 -15.94 3.43
CA ASP A 205 -13.01 -15.40 3.21
C ASP A 205 -13.02 -13.86 3.17
N TRP A 206 -11.96 -13.24 2.67
CA TRP A 206 -11.88 -11.78 2.55
C TRP A 206 -13.02 -11.19 1.73
N HIS A 207 -13.47 -9.99 2.09
CA HIS A 207 -14.54 -9.29 1.38
C HIS A 207 -13.98 -8.34 0.32
N GLY A 208 -14.56 -8.37 -0.88
CA GLY A 208 -14.14 -7.52 -1.99
C GLY A 208 -14.53 -6.06 -1.80
N LEU A 209 -13.54 -5.15 -1.78
CA LEU A 209 -13.75 -3.73 -2.01
C LEU A 209 -13.94 -3.46 -3.51
N PRO A 210 -14.66 -2.39 -3.91
CA PRO A 210 -14.62 -1.95 -5.29
C PRO A 210 -13.18 -1.74 -5.77
N VAL A 211 -12.87 -2.13 -7.01
CA VAL A 211 -11.54 -1.95 -7.62
C VAL A 211 -11.04 -0.51 -7.52
N TYR A 212 -11.96 0.46 -7.55
CA TYR A 212 -11.68 1.89 -7.41
C TYR A 212 -11.15 2.32 -6.04
N CYS A 213 -11.25 1.45 -5.03
CA CYS A 213 -10.63 1.68 -3.71
C CYS A 213 -9.14 1.31 -3.68
N ASN A 214 -8.61 0.70 -4.75
CA ASN A 214 -7.19 0.42 -4.93
C ASN A 214 -6.92 0.27 -6.44
N MET A 215 -7.11 1.38 -7.20
CA MET A 215 -6.90 1.39 -8.65
C MET A 215 -5.41 1.32 -8.95
N LEU A 216 -4.97 0.20 -9.50
CA LEU A 216 -3.57 -0.03 -9.82
C LEU A 216 -3.18 0.72 -11.11
N GLN A 217 -2.01 1.40 -11.12
CA GLN A 217 -1.60 2.22 -12.25
C GLN A 217 -1.51 1.46 -13.59
N TYR A 218 -1.29 0.14 -13.57
CA TYR A 218 -1.20 -0.65 -14.79
C TYR A 218 -2.55 -0.83 -15.49
N VAL A 219 -3.66 -0.64 -14.78
CA VAL A 219 -5.01 -0.60 -15.40
C VAL A 219 -5.09 0.53 -16.43
N TRP A 220 -4.34 1.63 -16.22
CA TRP A 220 -4.28 2.78 -17.13
C TRP A 220 -4.04 2.39 -18.60
N PHE A 221 -3.18 1.39 -18.85
CA PHE A 221 -2.82 1.00 -20.21
C PHE A 221 -3.13 -0.44 -20.58
N ASN A 222 -3.46 -1.30 -19.60
CA ASN A 222 -3.83 -2.69 -19.87
C ASN A 222 -5.35 -2.87 -19.98
N LEU A 223 -6.12 -2.11 -19.19
CA LEU A 223 -7.57 -2.20 -19.10
C LEU A 223 -8.18 -0.78 -19.04
N PRO A 224 -7.93 0.04 -20.08
CA PRO A 224 -8.34 1.46 -20.09
C PRO A 224 -9.85 1.64 -19.94
N GLU A 225 -10.66 0.67 -20.32
CA GLU A 225 -12.11 0.66 -20.15
C GLU A 225 -12.59 0.63 -18.70
N LEU A 226 -11.74 0.17 -17.78
CA LEU A 226 -12.01 0.21 -16.33
C LEU A 226 -11.62 1.54 -15.70
N TRP A 227 -10.95 2.42 -16.43
CA TRP A 227 -10.46 3.67 -15.87
C TRP A 227 -11.55 4.75 -15.89
N ASP A 228 -12.00 5.15 -14.70
CA ASP A 228 -12.95 6.26 -14.55
C ASP A 228 -12.53 7.14 -13.35
N TRP A 229 -11.98 8.32 -13.62
CA TRP A 229 -11.57 9.28 -12.60
C TRP A 229 -12.69 9.67 -11.65
N ARG A 230 -13.95 9.62 -12.12
CA ARG A 230 -15.13 9.90 -11.28
C ARG A 230 -15.35 8.83 -10.21
N GLN A 231 -14.87 7.61 -10.43
CA GLN A 231 -15.03 6.48 -9.51
C GLN A 231 -13.78 6.24 -8.67
N ILE A 232 -12.58 6.49 -9.21
CA ILE A 232 -11.31 6.21 -8.54
C ILE A 232 -11.25 6.99 -7.22
N ARG A 233 -11.03 6.24 -6.14
CA ARG A 233 -10.89 6.77 -4.79
C ARG A 233 -9.45 6.75 -4.32
N ILE A 234 -8.74 5.65 -4.60
CA ILE A 234 -7.33 5.47 -4.26
C ILE A 234 -6.62 4.99 -5.53
N LEU A 235 -5.60 5.73 -5.94
CA LEU A 235 -4.68 5.38 -7.04
C LEU A 235 -3.40 4.82 -6.44
N HIS A 236 -2.96 3.63 -6.89
CA HIS A 236 -1.82 2.93 -6.34
C HIS A 236 -0.75 2.68 -7.42
N TYR A 237 0.46 3.15 -7.16
CA TYR A 237 1.62 3.10 -8.06
C TYR A 237 2.44 1.82 -7.82
N GLN A 238 1.84 0.64 -8.11
CA GLN A 238 2.56 -0.63 -8.00
C GLN A 238 3.67 -0.74 -9.05
N TYR A 239 4.70 -1.55 -8.80
CA TYR A 239 5.89 -1.77 -9.61
C TYR A 239 6.78 -0.51 -9.71
N GLU A 240 6.88 0.14 -10.89
CA GLU A 240 7.64 1.37 -11.08
C GLU A 240 7.06 2.49 -10.23
N LYS A 241 7.91 3.19 -9.51
CA LYS A 241 7.47 4.25 -8.60
C LYS A 241 7.47 5.61 -9.30
N PRO A 242 6.51 6.48 -8.97
CA PRO A 242 6.41 7.80 -9.61
C PRO A 242 7.58 8.74 -9.26
N TRP A 243 8.41 8.37 -8.29
CA TRP A 243 9.65 9.07 -7.95
C TRP A 243 10.89 8.47 -8.62
N GLU A 244 10.76 7.35 -9.33
CA GLU A 244 11.83 6.76 -10.11
C GLU A 244 11.88 7.40 -11.51
N SER A 245 13.09 7.71 -11.99
CA SER A 245 13.32 8.21 -13.33
C SER A 245 13.99 7.13 -14.20
N GLY A 246 13.71 7.15 -15.50
CA GLY A 246 14.44 6.32 -16.48
C GLY A 246 13.93 4.90 -16.66
N HIS A 247 12.76 4.54 -16.14
CA HIS A 247 12.11 3.28 -16.50
C HIS A 247 11.39 3.39 -17.86
N ASP A 248 11.24 2.28 -18.56
CA ASP A 248 10.67 2.19 -19.91
C ASP A 248 9.18 2.61 -20.03
N LYS A 249 8.49 2.74 -18.90
CA LYS A 249 7.06 3.08 -18.83
C LYS A 249 6.76 4.54 -18.49
N VAL A 250 7.79 5.39 -18.31
CA VAL A 250 7.61 6.81 -17.93
C VAL A 250 6.63 7.50 -18.86
N GLU A 251 6.79 7.34 -20.19
CA GLU A 251 5.92 8.01 -21.15
C GLU A 251 4.46 7.55 -21.05
N ARG A 252 4.25 6.25 -20.90
CA ARG A 252 2.90 5.67 -20.78
C ARG A 252 2.20 6.05 -19.48
N LEU A 253 2.96 6.27 -18.41
CA LEU A 253 2.47 6.61 -17.07
C LEU A 253 2.58 8.09 -16.78
N ARG A 254 3.05 8.92 -17.72
CA ARG A 254 3.31 10.35 -17.54
C ARG A 254 2.16 11.08 -16.83
N PRO A 255 0.88 10.98 -17.24
CA PRO A 255 -0.20 11.70 -16.57
C PRO A 255 -0.36 11.31 -15.10
N LEU A 256 -0.12 10.03 -14.76
CA LEU A 256 -0.20 9.53 -13.39
C LEU A 256 1.00 9.99 -12.57
N ILE A 257 2.19 10.00 -13.16
CA ILE A 257 3.43 10.50 -12.54
C ILE A 257 3.31 12.00 -12.26
N GLU A 258 2.82 12.80 -13.20
CA GLU A 258 2.60 14.24 -13.03
C GLU A 258 1.58 14.52 -11.93
N LEU A 259 0.49 13.74 -11.86
CA LEU A 259 -0.48 13.83 -10.77
C LEU A 259 0.19 13.55 -9.42
N TRP A 260 1.01 12.49 -9.34
CA TRP A 260 1.73 12.17 -8.10
C TRP A 260 2.69 13.30 -7.72
N GLN A 261 3.46 13.84 -8.68
CA GLN A 261 4.40 14.93 -8.45
C GLN A 261 3.70 16.18 -7.90
N ALA A 262 2.51 16.51 -8.42
CA ALA A 262 1.71 17.61 -7.89
C ALA A 262 1.35 17.38 -6.41
N PHE A 263 0.99 16.16 -6.01
CA PHE A 263 0.77 15.84 -4.60
C PHE A 263 2.06 15.80 -3.79
N ALA A 264 3.18 15.36 -4.35
CA ALA A 264 4.46 15.32 -3.64
C ALA A 264 4.97 16.75 -3.32
N THR A 265 4.89 17.67 -4.27
CA THR A 265 5.30 19.07 -4.09
C THR A 265 4.23 19.91 -3.38
N GLY A 266 2.96 19.58 -3.59
CA GLY A 266 1.82 20.39 -3.15
C GLY A 266 1.47 21.54 -4.11
N GLU A 267 2.11 21.59 -5.27
CA GLU A 267 1.91 22.58 -6.31
C GLU A 267 1.18 21.96 -7.52
N GLY A 268 0.29 22.72 -8.14
CA GLY A 268 -0.41 22.30 -9.37
C GLY A 268 -1.36 21.12 -9.19
N ILE A 269 -1.80 20.81 -7.95
CA ILE A 269 -2.79 19.77 -7.73
C ILE A 269 -4.09 20.16 -8.41
N PRO A 270 -4.63 19.34 -9.35
CA PRO A 270 -5.88 19.65 -10.03
C PRO A 270 -7.04 19.84 -9.04
N GLU A 271 -7.85 20.88 -9.28
CA GLU A 271 -9.09 21.09 -8.51
C GLU A 271 -10.13 20.02 -8.87
N ASP A 272 -10.27 19.73 -10.15
CA ASP A 272 -11.18 18.69 -10.68
C ASP A 272 -10.40 17.48 -11.21
N ILE A 273 -10.15 16.51 -10.35
CA ILE A 273 -9.53 15.23 -10.73
C ILE A 273 -10.51 14.40 -11.60
N ALA A 274 -11.82 14.55 -11.39
CA ALA A 274 -12.81 13.79 -12.14
C ALA A 274 -12.86 14.18 -13.62
N GLY A 275 -12.47 15.41 -13.94
CA GLY A 275 -12.37 15.94 -15.29
C GLY A 275 -11.03 15.69 -16.00
N LEU A 276 -10.07 15.00 -15.36
CA LEU A 276 -8.80 14.67 -16.00
C LEU A 276 -8.98 13.77 -17.23
N PRO A 277 -8.15 13.91 -18.27
CA PRO A 277 -8.17 13.00 -19.43
C PRO A 277 -8.00 11.54 -19.00
N GLY A 278 -8.77 10.66 -19.58
CA GLY A 278 -8.62 9.21 -19.41
C GLY A 278 -7.48 8.64 -20.26
N PRO A 279 -7.16 7.35 -20.11
CA PRO A 279 -6.19 6.66 -20.96
C PRO A 279 -6.67 6.62 -22.41
N GLU A 280 -5.72 6.60 -23.35
CA GLU A 280 -6.06 6.35 -24.75
C GLU A 280 -6.63 4.93 -24.92
N PRO A 281 -7.68 4.74 -25.73
CA PRO A 281 -8.21 3.41 -26.03
C PRO A 281 -7.10 2.51 -26.60
N CYS A 282 -7.07 1.24 -26.17
CA CYS A 282 -6.12 0.27 -26.70
C CYS A 282 -6.42 0.04 -28.20
N LYS A 283 -5.49 0.41 -29.10
CA LYS A 283 -5.68 0.29 -30.55
C LYS A 283 -5.74 -1.17 -31.05
N GLU A 284 -5.38 -2.14 -30.23
CA GLU A 284 -5.27 -3.55 -30.61
C GLU A 284 -6.59 -4.34 -30.57
N LEU A 285 -7.66 -3.81 -29.99
CA LEU A 285 -8.97 -4.49 -29.91
C LEU A 285 -9.97 -4.09 -30.99
N GLN A 286 -9.59 -3.26 -31.97
CA GLN A 286 -10.50 -2.83 -33.07
C GLN A 286 -10.35 -3.70 -34.34
N GLY A 287 -9.68 -4.84 -34.28
CA GLY A 287 -9.39 -5.72 -35.42
C GLY A 287 -9.72 -7.19 -35.19
N ALA A 288 -10.81 -7.51 -34.46
CA ALA A 288 -11.30 -8.89 -34.35
C ALA A 288 -12.79 -8.97 -34.64
#